data_d6bc9d6209c534b3c8a8540f698c6a44
#
_entry.id   d6bc9d6209c534b3c8a8540f698c6a44
#
_cell.length_a   1.000
_cell.length_b   1.000
_cell.length_c   1.000
_cell.angle_alpha   90.00
_cell.angle_beta   90.00
_cell.angle_gamma   90.00
#
_symmetry.space_group_name_H-M   'P 1'
#
loop_
_entity.id
_entity.type
_entity.pdbx_description
1 polymer ?
#
loop_
_entity_poly.entity_id
_entity_poly.type
_entity_poly.pdbx_seq_one_letter_code
_entity_poly.pdbx_strand_id
1 'polypeptide(L)'
;MKRLTPFLLFTLAAFAAVAPFFAAPPEAVAQKPPTLYQRLGGYDALAAVTDDFIGRLATDPQLKRFFSGHNKQGVTRIRQHVIDFLCLATGGPCAYTGQDMKTAHTGLGITDGDWDASVKHLIATLDKFRVPEKEKSEVLSAISPLKGDIVGR
;
A
#
# COMPACT_ATOMS: atom_id res chain seq x y z
N MET A 1 -26.71 -95.25 -31.84
CA MET A 1 -27.29 -94.16 -31.02
C MET A 1 -26.17 -93.51 -30.30
N LYS A 2 -25.67 -92.37 -30.86
CA LYS A 2 -24.54 -91.62 -30.27
C LYS A 2 -25.10 -90.36 -29.64
N ARG A 3 -24.89 -90.21 -28.35
CA ARG A 3 -25.29 -88.97 -27.59
C ARG A 3 -24.18 -87.97 -27.70
N LEU A 4 -24.48 -86.76 -28.26
CA LEU A 4 -23.59 -85.58 -28.21
C LEU A 4 -23.85 -84.82 -26.90
N THR A 5 -22.81 -84.66 -26.16
CA THR A 5 -22.78 -83.75 -24.99
C THR A 5 -22.42 -82.34 -25.46
N PRO A 6 -23.11 -81.27 -25.07
CA PRO A 6 -22.67 -79.90 -25.41
C PRO A 6 -21.63 -79.44 -24.40
N PHE A 7 -20.54 -78.90 -24.95
CA PHE A 7 -19.46 -78.17 -24.25
C PHE A 7 -19.96 -76.77 -23.84
N LEU A 8 -20.01 -76.53 -22.54
CA LEU A 8 -20.35 -75.21 -22.00
C LEU A 8 -19.08 -74.35 -21.92
N LEU A 9 -18.94 -73.36 -22.83
CA LEU A 9 -17.87 -72.37 -22.79
C LEU A 9 -18.21 -71.32 -21.73
N PHE A 10 -17.48 -71.33 -20.61
CA PHE A 10 -17.48 -70.28 -19.63
C PHE A 10 -16.61 -69.13 -20.10
N THR A 11 -17.18 -68.03 -20.60
CA THR A 11 -16.46 -66.77 -20.87
C THR A 11 -16.33 -66.01 -19.57
N LEU A 12 -15.09 -65.92 -19.07
CA LEU A 12 -14.71 -65.12 -17.93
C LEU A 12 -14.63 -63.65 -18.38
N ALA A 13 -15.65 -62.83 -18.07
CA ALA A 13 -15.66 -61.40 -18.30
C ALA A 13 -14.86 -60.73 -17.18
N ALA A 14 -13.64 -60.27 -17.53
CA ALA A 14 -12.84 -59.42 -16.62
C ALA A 14 -13.44 -58.04 -16.54
N PHE A 15 -14.08 -57.72 -15.43
CA PHE A 15 -14.56 -56.36 -15.11
C PHE A 15 -13.35 -55.56 -14.62
N ALA A 16 -12.76 -54.73 -15.51
CA ALA A 16 -11.79 -53.72 -15.10
C ALA A 16 -12.51 -52.61 -14.35
N ALA A 17 -12.33 -52.55 -13.05
CA ALA A 17 -12.82 -51.48 -12.21
C ALA A 17 -11.99 -50.19 -12.49
N VAL A 18 -12.55 -49.27 -13.27
CA VAL A 18 -11.99 -47.94 -13.45
C VAL A 18 -12.32 -47.15 -12.16
N ALA A 19 -11.33 -46.99 -11.28
CA ALA A 19 -11.47 -46.12 -10.12
C ALA A 19 -11.56 -44.65 -10.59
N PRO A 20 -12.56 -43.86 -10.14
CA PRO A 20 -12.62 -42.46 -10.47
C PRO A 20 -11.43 -41.72 -9.82
N PHE A 21 -10.58 -41.13 -10.65
CA PHE A 21 -9.51 -40.25 -10.21
C PHE A 21 -10.17 -38.96 -9.69
N PHE A 22 -10.46 -38.87 -8.40
CA PHE A 22 -10.87 -37.63 -7.76
C PHE A 22 -9.63 -36.73 -7.73
N ALA A 23 -9.49 -35.82 -8.72
CA ALA A 23 -8.56 -34.73 -8.63
C ALA A 23 -8.98 -33.85 -7.44
N ALA A 24 -8.11 -33.76 -6.43
CA ALA A 24 -8.31 -32.82 -5.33
C ALA A 24 -8.48 -31.41 -5.90
N PRO A 25 -9.46 -30.60 -5.43
CA PRO A 25 -9.59 -29.23 -5.88
C PRO A 25 -8.28 -28.49 -5.59
N PRO A 26 -7.82 -27.58 -6.50
CA PRO A 26 -6.62 -26.82 -6.25
C PRO A 26 -6.78 -26.07 -4.93
N GLU A 27 -5.78 -26.20 -4.05
CA GLU A 27 -5.76 -25.45 -2.78
C GLU A 27 -5.90 -23.96 -3.12
N ALA A 28 -6.93 -23.32 -2.59
CA ALA A 28 -7.15 -21.89 -2.74
C ALA A 28 -5.94 -21.19 -2.11
N VAL A 29 -5.05 -20.64 -2.94
CA VAL A 29 -3.94 -19.80 -2.47
C VAL A 29 -4.56 -18.65 -1.71
N ALA A 30 -4.39 -18.64 -0.38
CA ALA A 30 -4.90 -17.58 0.48
C ALA A 30 -4.30 -16.25 0.01
N GLN A 31 -5.11 -15.40 -0.60
CA GLN A 31 -4.66 -14.10 -1.07
C GLN A 31 -4.27 -13.26 0.15
N LYS A 32 -3.05 -12.73 0.13
CA LYS A 32 -2.59 -11.80 1.17
C LYS A 32 -3.56 -10.60 1.25
N PRO A 33 -3.96 -10.17 2.45
CA PRO A 33 -4.81 -8.99 2.59
C PRO A 33 -4.23 -7.78 1.87
N PRO A 34 -5.07 -6.91 1.28
CA PRO A 34 -4.59 -5.74 0.57
C PRO A 34 -3.80 -4.82 1.52
N THR A 35 -2.67 -4.30 1.06
CA THR A 35 -1.85 -3.34 1.80
C THR A 35 -2.60 -2.02 1.99
N LEU A 36 -2.15 -1.17 2.94
CA LEU A 36 -2.72 0.17 3.10
C LEU A 36 -2.62 0.98 1.79
N TYR A 37 -1.51 0.86 1.07
CA TYR A 37 -1.32 1.45 -0.26
C TYR A 37 -2.45 1.08 -1.23
N GLN A 38 -2.80 -0.20 -1.30
CA GLN A 38 -3.88 -0.68 -2.19
C GLN A 38 -5.26 -0.17 -1.73
N ARG A 39 -5.50 -0.15 -0.41
CA ARG A 39 -6.75 0.36 0.16
C ARG A 39 -6.92 1.87 -0.02
N LEU A 40 -5.83 2.62 -0.05
CA LEU A 40 -5.82 4.05 -0.33
C LEU A 40 -6.04 4.39 -1.82
N GLY A 41 -6.01 3.40 -2.72
CA GLY A 41 -6.21 3.61 -4.16
C GLY A 41 -4.93 3.68 -5.00
N GLY A 42 -3.78 3.32 -4.41
CA GLY A 42 -2.52 3.20 -5.14
C GLY A 42 -1.82 4.54 -5.42
N TYR A 43 -0.92 4.53 -6.40
CA TYR A 43 0.00 5.64 -6.65
C TYR A 43 -0.71 6.95 -7.02
N ASP A 44 -1.70 6.91 -7.91
CA ASP A 44 -2.40 8.12 -8.37
C ASP A 44 -3.18 8.79 -7.23
N ALA A 45 -3.78 7.99 -6.34
CA ALA A 45 -4.47 8.51 -5.17
C ALA A 45 -3.47 9.16 -4.19
N LEU A 46 -2.32 8.53 -3.93
CA LEU A 46 -1.27 9.12 -3.10
C LEU A 46 -0.70 10.40 -3.72
N ALA A 47 -0.53 10.45 -5.04
CA ALA A 47 -0.10 11.65 -5.74
C ALA A 47 -1.09 12.80 -5.54
N ALA A 48 -2.39 12.55 -5.72
CA ALA A 48 -3.43 13.56 -5.53
C ALA A 48 -3.50 14.06 -4.06
N VAL A 49 -3.40 13.15 -3.09
CA VAL A 49 -3.33 13.48 -1.66
C VAL A 49 -2.09 14.33 -1.37
N THR A 50 -0.92 13.94 -1.91
CA THR A 50 0.33 14.69 -1.72
C THR A 50 0.25 16.09 -2.31
N ASP A 51 -0.36 16.26 -3.48
CA ASP A 51 -0.54 17.57 -4.11
C ASP A 51 -1.37 18.52 -3.25
N ASP A 52 -2.49 18.06 -2.72
CA ASP A 52 -3.33 18.87 -1.82
C ASP A 52 -2.59 19.17 -0.51
N PHE A 53 -1.93 18.18 0.07
CA PHE A 53 -1.17 18.34 1.32
C PHE A 53 -0.06 19.37 1.19
N ILE A 54 0.83 19.22 0.19
CA ILE A 54 1.92 20.19 -0.06
C ILE A 54 1.36 21.58 -0.37
N GLY A 55 0.28 21.66 -1.15
CA GLY A 55 -0.39 22.91 -1.45
C GLY A 55 -0.86 23.65 -0.19
N ARG A 56 -1.42 22.92 0.79
CA ARG A 56 -1.82 23.45 2.09
C ARG A 56 -0.62 23.94 2.90
N LEU A 57 0.45 23.13 2.99
CA LEU A 57 1.65 23.52 3.71
C LEU A 57 2.30 24.77 3.12
N ALA A 58 2.42 24.85 1.80
CA ALA A 58 3.05 25.95 1.10
C ALA A 58 2.25 27.28 1.17
N THR A 59 0.95 27.20 1.45
CA THR A 59 0.07 28.38 1.59
C THR A 59 -0.23 28.74 3.04
N ASP A 60 0.05 27.87 3.99
CA ASP A 60 -0.15 28.14 5.41
C ASP A 60 0.79 29.26 5.90
N PRO A 61 0.31 30.28 6.60
CA PRO A 61 1.14 31.40 7.09
C PRO A 61 2.31 30.98 7.98
N GLN A 62 2.17 29.89 8.75
CA GLN A 62 3.19 29.36 9.66
C GLN A 62 4.21 28.49 8.90
N LEU A 63 3.75 27.65 7.96
CA LEU A 63 4.55 26.60 7.34
C LEU A 63 5.18 27.01 6.01
N LYS A 64 4.64 28.01 5.31
CA LYS A 64 5.13 28.46 4.00
C LYS A 64 6.62 28.82 3.97
N ARG A 65 7.19 29.19 5.13
CA ARG A 65 8.62 29.52 5.23
C ARG A 65 9.52 28.36 4.85
N PHE A 66 9.10 27.13 5.05
CA PHE A 66 9.85 25.92 4.69
C PHE A 66 9.87 25.65 3.18
N PHE A 67 8.99 26.29 2.43
CA PHE A 67 8.92 26.21 0.97
C PHE A 67 9.53 27.45 0.28
N SER A 68 9.87 28.48 1.07
CA SER A 68 10.49 29.70 0.56
C SER A 68 11.91 29.40 0.07
N GLY A 69 12.26 29.92 -1.11
CA GLY A 69 13.57 29.68 -1.73
C GLY A 69 13.65 28.44 -2.64
N HIS A 70 12.64 27.60 -2.65
CA HIS A 70 12.54 26.52 -3.64
C HIS A 70 11.96 27.04 -4.95
N ASN A 71 12.68 26.80 -6.05
CA ASN A 71 12.14 26.99 -7.39
C ASN A 71 11.16 25.84 -7.73
N LYS A 72 10.50 25.92 -8.88
CA LYS A 72 9.52 24.94 -9.33
C LYS A 72 10.09 23.50 -9.33
N GLN A 73 11.34 23.33 -9.76
CA GLN A 73 11.98 22.00 -9.78
C GLN A 73 12.21 21.47 -8.36
N GLY A 74 12.58 22.34 -7.40
CA GLY A 74 12.74 21.98 -5.99
C GLY A 74 11.43 21.46 -5.39
N VAL A 75 10.34 22.20 -5.60
CA VAL A 75 9.00 21.77 -5.13
C VAL A 75 8.57 20.45 -5.78
N THR A 76 8.80 20.28 -7.09
CA THR A 76 8.50 19.02 -7.78
C THR A 76 9.30 17.85 -7.19
N ARG A 77 10.56 18.06 -6.81
CA ARG A 77 11.38 17.03 -6.17
C ARG A 77 10.86 16.67 -4.77
N ILE A 78 10.52 17.65 -3.96
CA ILE A 78 9.92 17.45 -2.64
C ILE A 78 8.62 16.62 -2.80
N ARG A 79 7.75 17.02 -3.71
CA ARG A 79 6.54 16.31 -4.04
C ARG A 79 6.82 14.82 -4.35
N GLN A 80 7.77 14.55 -5.24
CA GLN A 80 8.09 13.17 -5.64
C GLN A 80 8.59 12.36 -4.46
N HIS A 81 9.50 12.90 -3.64
CA HIS A 81 9.99 12.21 -2.46
C HIS A 81 8.88 11.92 -1.45
N VAL A 82 7.93 12.84 -1.25
CA VAL A 82 6.79 12.58 -0.35
C VAL A 82 5.89 11.47 -0.89
N ILE A 83 5.61 11.44 -2.21
CA ILE A 83 4.82 10.36 -2.82
C ILE A 83 5.52 9.01 -2.64
N ASP A 84 6.82 8.92 -2.98
CA ASP A 84 7.59 7.69 -2.90
C ASP A 84 7.71 7.20 -1.45
N PHE A 85 7.90 8.11 -0.51
CA PHE A 85 7.93 7.81 0.91
C PHE A 85 6.58 7.25 1.39
N LEU A 86 5.47 7.92 1.09
CA LEU A 86 4.13 7.46 1.47
C LEU A 86 3.79 6.12 0.81
N CYS A 87 4.15 5.94 -0.45
CA CYS A 87 3.97 4.68 -1.15
C CYS A 87 4.71 3.54 -0.43
N LEU A 88 5.98 3.72 -0.10
CA LEU A 88 6.77 2.73 0.64
C LEU A 88 6.18 2.48 2.04
N ALA A 89 5.89 3.54 2.80
CA ALA A 89 5.39 3.46 4.17
C ALA A 89 4.02 2.78 4.28
N THR A 90 3.23 2.80 3.21
CA THR A 90 1.91 2.15 3.16
C THR A 90 1.94 0.76 2.50
N GLY A 91 3.12 0.23 2.21
CA GLY A 91 3.32 -1.11 1.64
C GLY A 91 3.09 -1.18 0.13
N GLY A 92 3.34 -0.08 -0.57
CA GLY A 92 3.38 -0.01 -2.04
C GLY A 92 4.74 -0.43 -2.62
N PRO A 93 4.84 -0.54 -3.95
CA PRO A 93 6.02 -1.07 -4.65
C PRO A 93 7.09 0.00 -4.94
N CYS A 94 6.99 1.21 -4.37
CA CYS A 94 7.91 2.31 -4.66
C CYS A 94 9.25 2.15 -3.96
N ALA A 95 10.30 2.69 -4.57
CA ALA A 95 11.60 2.86 -3.96
C ALA A 95 11.77 4.31 -3.52
N TYR A 96 11.94 4.55 -2.23
CA TYR A 96 12.26 5.88 -1.72
C TYR A 96 13.77 6.16 -1.91
N THR A 97 14.08 7.18 -2.68
CA THR A 97 15.47 7.59 -3.00
C THR A 97 15.85 8.91 -2.35
N GLY A 98 14.99 9.46 -1.50
CA GLY A 98 15.25 10.69 -0.75
C GLY A 98 16.19 10.46 0.43
N GLN A 99 16.52 11.55 1.13
CA GLN A 99 17.25 11.51 2.39
C GLN A 99 16.36 10.96 3.52
N ASP A 100 16.97 10.39 4.57
CA ASP A 100 16.24 10.08 5.79
C ASP A 100 15.61 11.35 6.39
N MET A 101 14.58 11.18 7.23
CA MET A 101 13.79 12.31 7.74
C MET A 101 14.66 13.28 8.57
N LYS A 102 15.59 12.79 9.34
CA LYS A 102 16.49 13.61 10.15
C LYS A 102 17.38 14.50 9.25
N THR A 103 18.02 13.90 8.26
CA THR A 103 18.88 14.63 7.31
C THR A 103 18.08 15.63 6.49
N ALA A 104 16.90 15.22 5.99
CA ALA A 104 16.04 16.07 5.17
C ALA A 104 15.51 17.32 5.91
N HIS A 105 15.37 17.24 7.24
CA HIS A 105 14.80 18.32 8.05
C HIS A 105 15.83 19.06 8.93
N THR A 106 17.10 18.62 8.91
CA THR A 106 18.17 19.29 9.67
C THR A 106 18.35 20.72 9.18
N GLY A 107 18.41 21.67 10.14
CA GLY A 107 18.60 23.10 9.87
C GLY A 107 17.30 23.86 9.55
N LEU A 108 16.16 23.17 9.44
CA LEU A 108 14.88 23.84 9.17
C LEU A 108 14.26 24.48 10.42
N GLY A 109 14.67 24.06 11.63
CA GLY A 109 14.15 24.60 12.89
C GLY A 109 12.65 24.35 13.06
N ILE A 110 12.17 23.19 12.64
CA ILE A 110 10.77 22.78 12.78
C ILE A 110 10.44 22.62 14.25
N THR A 111 9.42 23.29 14.72
CA THR A 111 8.90 23.21 16.09
C THR A 111 7.79 22.19 16.25
N ASP A 112 7.45 21.85 17.50
CA ASP A 112 6.24 21.05 17.79
C ASP A 112 4.96 21.67 17.21
N GLY A 113 4.84 23.01 17.28
CA GLY A 113 3.70 23.72 16.69
C GLY A 113 3.63 23.59 15.17
N ASP A 114 4.78 23.56 14.48
CA ASP A 114 4.82 23.34 13.03
C ASP A 114 4.44 21.90 12.67
N TRP A 115 4.89 20.94 13.46
CA TRP A 115 4.48 19.54 13.33
C TRP A 115 2.96 19.40 13.49
N ASP A 116 2.40 19.96 14.56
CA ASP A 116 0.96 19.87 14.84
C ASP A 116 0.12 20.54 13.75
N ALA A 117 0.59 21.67 13.21
CA ALA A 117 -0.04 22.34 12.06
C ALA A 117 0.01 21.45 10.81
N SER A 118 1.14 20.81 10.54
CA SER A 118 1.27 19.90 9.39
C SER A 118 0.35 18.68 9.51
N VAL A 119 0.24 18.09 10.70
CA VAL A 119 -0.68 16.96 10.95
C VAL A 119 -2.14 17.37 10.74
N LYS A 120 -2.54 18.58 11.16
CA LYS A 120 -3.90 19.11 10.90
C LYS A 120 -4.15 19.23 9.38
N HIS A 121 -3.19 19.71 8.62
CA HIS A 121 -3.32 19.78 7.17
C HIS A 121 -3.40 18.40 6.52
N LEU A 122 -2.64 17.42 7.00
CA LEU A 122 -2.74 16.05 6.51
C LEU A 122 -4.13 15.47 6.80
N ILE A 123 -4.65 15.62 8.00
CA ILE A 123 -6.01 15.18 8.36
C ILE A 123 -7.04 15.84 7.44
N ALA A 124 -6.98 17.15 7.27
CA ALA A 124 -7.90 17.87 6.39
C ALA A 124 -7.80 17.44 4.91
N THR A 125 -6.61 17.05 4.46
CA THR A 125 -6.42 16.46 3.13
C THR A 125 -7.07 15.08 3.04
N LEU A 126 -6.82 14.20 4.00
CA LEU A 126 -7.42 12.86 4.01
C LEU A 126 -8.95 12.93 4.08
N ASP A 127 -9.51 13.88 4.82
CA ASP A 127 -10.96 14.16 4.88
C ASP A 127 -11.50 14.62 3.53
N LYS A 128 -10.80 15.53 2.85
CA LYS A 128 -11.17 16.01 1.51
C LYS A 128 -11.27 14.87 0.51
N PHE A 129 -10.34 13.92 0.58
CA PHE A 129 -10.33 12.72 -0.28
C PHE A 129 -11.23 11.59 0.25
N ARG A 130 -11.99 11.83 1.33
CA ARG A 130 -12.92 10.88 1.95
C ARG A 130 -12.24 9.56 2.32
N VAL A 131 -10.99 9.62 2.78
CA VAL A 131 -10.28 8.45 3.27
C VAL A 131 -11.01 7.91 4.50
N PRO A 132 -11.36 6.61 4.54
CA PRO A 132 -12.08 6.04 5.69
C PRO A 132 -11.25 6.16 6.98
N GLU A 133 -11.92 6.21 8.13
CA GLU A 133 -11.32 6.47 9.44
C GLU A 133 -10.21 5.47 9.80
N LYS A 134 -10.41 4.20 9.41
CA LYS A 134 -9.42 3.15 9.61
C LYS A 134 -8.11 3.45 8.88
N GLU A 135 -8.19 3.71 7.57
CA GLU A 135 -7.03 4.02 6.73
C GLU A 135 -6.35 5.33 7.15
N LYS A 136 -7.13 6.33 7.55
CA LYS A 136 -6.63 7.59 8.10
C LYS A 136 -5.81 7.35 9.37
N SER A 137 -6.33 6.57 10.30
CA SER A 137 -5.63 6.18 11.54
C SER A 137 -4.33 5.43 11.24
N GLU A 138 -4.34 4.51 10.27
CA GLU A 138 -3.14 3.78 9.86
C GLU A 138 -2.08 4.71 9.25
N VAL A 139 -2.48 5.69 8.40
CA VAL A 139 -1.56 6.70 7.86
C VAL A 139 -0.96 7.54 8.99
N LEU A 140 -1.77 8.06 9.91
CA LEU A 140 -1.28 8.86 11.04
C LEU A 140 -0.34 8.04 11.94
N SER A 141 -0.62 6.77 12.17
CA SER A 141 0.23 5.88 12.93
C SER A 141 1.58 5.64 12.23
N ALA A 142 1.60 5.58 10.90
CA ALA A 142 2.83 5.40 10.14
C ALA A 142 3.75 6.64 10.17
N ILE A 143 3.20 7.85 10.25
CA ILE A 143 3.99 9.08 10.27
C ILE A 143 4.35 9.56 11.68
N SER A 144 3.57 9.22 12.72
CA SER A 144 3.81 9.70 14.10
C SER A 144 5.23 9.46 14.62
N PRO A 145 5.89 8.31 14.35
CA PRO A 145 7.27 8.07 14.79
C PRO A 145 8.28 9.04 14.18
N LEU A 146 7.98 9.65 13.05
CA LEU A 146 8.88 10.58 12.35
C LEU A 146 9.07 11.89 13.09
N LYS A 147 8.17 12.24 14.03
CA LYS A 147 8.25 13.48 14.80
C LYS A 147 9.62 13.68 15.44
N GLY A 148 10.19 12.62 16.02
CA GLY A 148 11.49 12.67 16.66
C GLY A 148 12.67 12.95 15.73
N ASP A 149 12.52 12.65 14.45
CA ASP A 149 13.53 12.91 13.42
C ASP A 149 13.31 14.23 12.68
N ILE A 150 12.17 14.88 12.88
CA ILE A 150 11.79 16.10 12.16
C ILE A 150 11.84 17.33 13.07
N VAL A 151 11.30 17.23 14.28
CA VAL A 151 11.22 18.37 15.22
C VAL A 151 12.56 18.62 15.90
N GLY A 152 12.96 19.89 15.97
CA GLY A 152 14.18 20.33 16.63
C GLY A 152 15.47 19.96 15.89
N ARG A 153 15.41 19.79 14.59
CA ARG A 153 16.57 19.45 13.75
C ARG A 153 17.06 20.64 12.92
#